data_eb963bc296065a386cd9e3204c36ff7a
#
_entry.id   eb963bc296065a386cd9e3204c36ff7a
#
_cell.length_a   1.000
_cell.length_b   1.000
_cell.length_c   1.000
_cell.angle_alpha   90.00
_cell.angle_beta   90.00
_cell.angle_gamma   90.00
#
_symmetry.space_group_name_H-M   'P 1'
#
loop_
_entity.id
_entity.type
_entity.pdbx_description
1 polymer ?
#
loop_
_entity_poly.entity_id
_entity_poly.type
_entity_poly.pdbx_seq_one_letter_code
_entity_poly.pdbx_strand_id
1 'polypeptide(L)'
;MIQALQLILALSLLVLIHELGHFMFARIFHVRVEKFYMFFNPRISLIRAKKINGKWQVRFFAPNVEPSMVEVKDALTGETKTDEKGRPVYRPMTEEELAALPEEDWRRYPDNTEWGLGWLPFGGYCSIAGMVDETKASTDLPSEPQSWEFRSKPAWQRLLIIIG
;
A
#
# COMPACT_ATOMS: atom_id res chain seq x y z
N MET A 1 -13.78 -5.64 -31.88
CA MET A 1 -14.14 -5.17 -30.53
C MET A 1 -14.20 -6.30 -29.50
N ILE A 2 -14.90 -7.42 -29.76
CA ILE A 2 -15.00 -8.56 -28.83
C ILE A 2 -13.62 -9.14 -28.46
N GLN A 3 -12.72 -9.32 -29.43
CA GLN A 3 -11.37 -9.85 -29.20
C GLN A 3 -10.53 -8.95 -28.25
N ALA A 4 -10.63 -7.64 -28.42
CA ALA A 4 -9.93 -6.70 -27.53
C ALA A 4 -10.48 -6.77 -26.10
N LEU A 5 -11.79 -6.87 -25.94
CA LEU A 5 -12.43 -7.04 -24.63
C LEU A 5 -12.04 -8.38 -23.96
N GLN A 6 -11.99 -9.45 -24.73
CA GLN A 6 -11.55 -10.77 -24.27
C GLN A 6 -10.08 -10.74 -23.81
N LEU A 7 -9.21 -10.07 -24.58
CA LEU A 7 -7.80 -9.90 -24.22
C LEU A 7 -7.64 -9.13 -22.91
N ILE A 8 -8.35 -8.01 -22.76
CA ILE A 8 -8.31 -7.21 -21.53
C ILE A 8 -8.82 -8.04 -20.34
N LEU A 9 -9.90 -8.79 -20.52
CA LEU A 9 -10.47 -9.64 -19.47
C LEU A 9 -9.49 -10.75 -19.05
N ALA A 10 -8.88 -11.43 -20.03
CA ALA A 10 -7.91 -12.50 -19.77
C ALA A 10 -6.67 -11.97 -19.06
N LEU A 11 -6.14 -10.82 -19.51
CA LEU A 11 -5.00 -10.17 -18.88
C LEU A 11 -5.34 -9.73 -17.45
N SER A 12 -6.52 -9.16 -17.25
CA SER A 12 -6.99 -8.74 -15.92
C SER A 12 -7.08 -9.89 -14.94
N LEU A 13 -7.58 -11.04 -15.40
CA LEU A 13 -7.67 -12.25 -14.58
C LEU A 13 -6.29 -12.80 -14.24
N LEU A 14 -5.38 -12.81 -15.20
CA LEU A 14 -4.00 -13.26 -14.99
C LEU A 14 -3.30 -12.38 -13.95
N VAL A 15 -3.39 -11.06 -14.10
CA VAL A 15 -2.81 -10.10 -13.16
C VAL A 15 -3.44 -10.26 -11.76
N LEU A 16 -4.76 -10.42 -11.68
CA LEU A 16 -5.44 -10.60 -10.40
C LEU A 16 -4.94 -11.85 -9.66
N ILE A 17 -4.78 -12.97 -10.37
CA ILE A 17 -4.27 -14.23 -9.78
C ILE A 17 -2.82 -14.04 -9.32
N HIS A 18 -1.99 -13.37 -10.11
CA HIS A 18 -0.60 -13.08 -9.77
C HIS A 18 -0.51 -12.21 -8.52
N GLU A 19 -1.21 -11.07 -8.47
CA GLU A 19 -1.23 -10.19 -7.30
C GLU A 19 -1.81 -10.86 -6.06
N LEU A 20 -2.78 -11.77 -6.24
CA LEU A 20 -3.35 -12.55 -5.15
C LEU A 20 -2.31 -13.51 -4.54
N GLY A 21 -1.38 -14.03 -5.34
CA GLY A 21 -0.27 -14.84 -4.85
C GLY A 21 0.64 -14.02 -3.91
N HIS A 22 1.07 -12.84 -4.31
CA HIS A 22 1.85 -11.93 -3.48
C HIS A 22 1.11 -11.58 -2.18
N PHE A 23 -0.16 -11.24 -2.29
CA PHE A 23 -1.03 -10.96 -1.14
C PHE A 23 -1.10 -12.13 -0.17
N MET A 24 -1.32 -13.34 -0.67
CA MET A 24 -1.47 -14.54 0.14
C MET A 24 -0.20 -14.83 0.95
N PHE A 25 0.96 -14.85 0.31
CA PHE A 25 2.23 -15.10 1.00
C PHE A 25 2.58 -13.98 1.98
N ALA A 26 2.34 -12.73 1.63
CA ALA A 26 2.53 -11.62 2.56
C ALA A 26 1.68 -11.82 3.83
N ARG A 27 0.42 -12.21 3.69
CA ARG A 27 -0.48 -12.47 4.83
C ARG A 27 -0.06 -13.69 5.66
N ILE A 28 0.37 -14.78 5.02
CA ILE A 28 0.88 -15.98 5.72
C ILE A 28 2.09 -15.63 6.59
N PHE A 29 3.00 -14.80 6.10
CA PHE A 29 4.20 -14.40 6.83
C PHE A 29 4.01 -13.15 7.70
N HIS A 30 2.77 -12.74 7.95
CA HIS A 30 2.43 -11.58 8.79
C HIS A 30 3.11 -10.29 8.32
N VAL A 31 3.21 -10.12 7.01
CA VAL A 31 3.60 -8.86 6.39
C VAL A 31 2.35 -8.06 6.09
N ARG A 32 2.39 -6.77 6.45
CA ARG A 32 1.27 -5.87 6.20
C ARG A 32 1.11 -5.62 4.70
N VAL A 33 -0.11 -5.79 4.20
CA VAL A 33 -0.48 -5.37 2.85
C VAL A 33 -1.34 -4.12 2.96
N GLU A 34 -0.86 -3.03 2.42
CA GLU A 34 -1.52 -1.74 2.53
C GLU A 34 -2.63 -1.58 1.52
N LYS A 35 -2.36 -1.94 0.25
CA LYS A 35 -3.30 -1.79 -0.86
C LYS A 35 -3.28 -3.02 -1.75
N PHE A 36 -4.45 -3.37 -2.26
CA PHE A 36 -4.63 -4.38 -3.28
C PHE A 36 -5.57 -3.83 -4.35
N TYR A 37 -5.02 -3.59 -5.53
CA TYR A 37 -5.77 -2.97 -6.62
C TYR A 37 -5.72 -3.81 -7.88
N MET A 38 -6.90 -4.10 -8.42
CA MET A 38 -7.04 -4.50 -9.80
C MET A 38 -7.08 -3.22 -10.65
N PHE A 39 -6.20 -3.11 -11.63
CA PHE A 39 -5.91 -1.93 -12.41
C PHE A 39 -5.23 -0.79 -11.65
N PHE A 40 -4.43 -0.03 -12.38
CA PHE A 40 -3.80 1.16 -11.81
C PHE A 40 -4.81 2.28 -11.60
N ASN A 41 -4.59 3.05 -10.54
CA ASN A 41 -5.48 4.13 -10.10
C ASN A 41 -4.77 5.48 -9.97
N PRO A 42 -4.11 6.01 -11.01
CA PRO A 42 -3.47 7.30 -10.93
C PRO A 42 -4.46 8.38 -10.49
N ARG A 43 -4.18 9.04 -9.37
CA ARG A 43 -4.95 10.12 -8.72
C ARG A 43 -6.29 9.70 -8.12
N ILE A 44 -7.09 8.90 -8.82
CA ILE A 44 -8.43 8.49 -8.37
C ILE A 44 -8.63 6.98 -8.56
N SER A 45 -9.46 6.40 -7.69
CA SER A 45 -9.93 5.01 -7.81
C SER A 45 -11.39 5.01 -8.26
N LEU A 46 -11.76 4.09 -9.16
CA LEU A 46 -13.17 3.90 -9.53
C LEU A 46 -13.97 3.41 -8.33
N ILE A 47 -13.44 2.40 -7.66
CA ILE A 47 -14.02 1.85 -6.44
C ILE A 47 -12.87 1.59 -5.48
N ARG A 48 -13.08 1.88 -4.22
CA ARG A 48 -12.21 1.42 -3.15
C ARG A 48 -13.00 1.09 -1.90
N ALA A 49 -12.54 0.08 -1.20
CA ALA A 49 -13.16 -0.42 0.00
C ALA A 49 -12.10 -0.70 1.07
N LYS A 50 -12.37 -0.30 2.28
CA LYS A 50 -11.54 -0.60 3.44
C LYS A 50 -12.40 -0.85 4.65
N LYS A 51 -11.96 -1.75 5.53
CA LYS A 51 -12.64 -1.98 6.79
C LYS A 51 -12.21 -0.91 7.79
N ILE A 52 -13.15 -0.06 8.20
CA ILE A 52 -12.95 1.07 9.10
C ILE A 52 -13.86 0.87 10.31
N ASN A 53 -13.30 0.92 11.52
CA ASN A 53 -14.07 0.72 12.76
C ASN A 53 -15.00 -0.51 12.71
N GLY A 54 -14.48 -1.63 12.21
CA GLY A 54 -15.24 -2.89 12.07
C GLY A 54 -16.26 -2.94 10.94
N LYS A 55 -16.51 -1.85 10.22
CA LYS A 55 -17.47 -1.76 9.10
C LYS A 55 -16.74 -1.54 7.78
N TRP A 56 -17.28 -2.12 6.70
CA TRP A 56 -16.79 -1.85 5.37
C TRP A 56 -17.26 -0.47 4.89
N GLN A 57 -16.32 0.38 4.54
CA GLN A 57 -16.59 1.64 3.83
C GLN A 57 -16.18 1.48 2.38
N VAL A 58 -17.09 1.81 1.48
CA VAL A 58 -16.86 1.81 0.04
C VAL A 58 -16.99 3.24 -0.47
N ARG A 59 -16.01 3.67 -1.28
CA ARG A 59 -16.01 4.99 -1.91
C ARG A 59 -15.87 4.82 -3.41
N PHE A 60 -16.63 5.61 -4.16
CA PHE A 60 -16.62 5.63 -5.61
C PHE A 60 -15.98 6.92 -6.11
N PHE A 61 -15.21 6.82 -7.19
CA PHE A 61 -14.53 7.97 -7.83
C PHE A 61 -13.78 8.86 -6.85
N ALA A 62 -13.17 8.26 -5.84
CA ALA A 62 -12.55 8.99 -4.77
C ALA A 62 -11.04 9.18 -5.01
N PRO A 63 -10.46 10.33 -4.59
CA PRO A 63 -9.02 10.56 -4.68
C PRO A 63 -8.26 9.56 -3.79
N ASN A 64 -7.02 9.29 -4.15
CA ASN A 64 -6.17 8.38 -3.38
C ASN A 64 -5.92 8.93 -1.98
N VAL A 65 -5.84 8.01 -1.00
CA VAL A 65 -5.51 8.35 0.40
C VAL A 65 -4.01 8.23 0.58
N GLU A 66 -3.44 9.21 1.27
CA GLU A 66 -2.04 9.20 1.67
C GLU A 66 -1.75 8.04 2.63
N PRO A 67 -0.52 7.51 2.64
CA PRO A 67 -0.12 6.48 3.58
C PRO A 67 -0.14 6.99 5.03
N SER A 68 -0.18 6.04 5.99
CA SER A 68 -0.12 6.35 7.44
C SER A 68 1.33 6.68 7.87
N MET A 69 1.90 7.72 7.29
CA MET A 69 3.25 8.20 7.53
C MET A 69 3.27 9.68 7.88
N VAL A 70 4.25 10.08 8.68
CA VAL A 70 4.51 11.48 9.02
C VAL A 70 5.95 11.84 8.74
N GLU A 71 6.18 13.10 8.41
CA GLU A 71 7.53 13.63 8.25
C GLU A 71 8.28 13.65 9.59
N VAL A 72 9.52 13.21 9.57
CA VAL A 72 10.40 13.28 10.73
C VAL A 72 10.88 14.73 10.88
N LYS A 73 10.54 15.36 11.99
CA LYS A 73 11.02 16.69 12.35
C LYS A 73 12.24 16.60 13.24
N ASP A 74 13.17 17.52 13.07
CA ASP A 74 14.30 17.68 14.00
C ASP A 74 13.76 18.22 15.34
N ALA A 75 14.15 17.58 16.43
CA ALA A 75 13.69 17.96 17.77
C ALA A 75 14.21 19.32 18.23
N LEU A 76 15.31 19.82 17.65
CA LEU A 76 15.93 21.08 18.04
C LEU A 76 15.47 22.27 17.19
N THR A 77 15.31 22.05 15.88
CA THR A 77 14.98 23.13 14.93
C THR A 77 13.51 23.15 14.52
N GLY A 78 12.78 22.03 14.71
CA GLY A 78 11.40 21.88 14.24
C GLY A 78 11.27 21.74 12.72
N GLU A 79 12.39 21.76 11.98
CA GLU A 79 12.41 21.59 10.54
C GLU A 79 12.30 20.12 10.14
N THR A 80 11.73 19.86 8.96
CA THR A 80 11.63 18.51 8.42
C THR A 80 13.03 17.94 8.14
N LYS A 81 13.38 16.81 8.73
CA LYS A 81 14.62 16.10 8.39
C LYS A 81 14.62 15.72 6.93
N THR A 82 15.72 16.01 6.26
CA THR A 82 15.94 15.61 4.87
C THR A 82 17.07 14.58 4.77
N ASP A 83 16.96 13.71 3.75
CA ASP A 83 18.02 12.76 3.39
C ASP A 83 19.20 13.48 2.72
N GLU A 84 20.26 12.73 2.38
CA GLU A 84 21.44 13.26 1.66
C GLU A 84 21.12 13.91 0.30
N LYS A 85 19.92 13.66 -0.23
CA LYS A 85 19.41 14.22 -1.50
C LYS A 85 18.40 15.36 -1.31
N GLY A 86 18.24 15.85 -0.07
CA GLY A 86 17.34 16.95 0.25
C GLY A 86 15.86 16.61 0.26
N ARG A 87 15.49 15.31 0.37
CA ARG A 87 14.09 14.84 0.38
C ARG A 87 13.61 14.61 1.81
N PRO A 88 12.33 14.87 2.12
CA PRO A 88 11.79 14.62 3.44
C PRO A 88 11.96 13.15 3.85
N VAL A 89 12.33 12.94 5.12
CA VAL A 89 12.37 11.59 5.71
C VAL A 89 11.03 11.33 6.37
N TYR A 90 10.44 10.17 6.07
CA TYR A 90 9.15 9.74 6.62
C TYR A 90 9.33 8.62 7.64
N ARG A 91 8.46 8.57 8.63
CA ARG A 91 8.30 7.43 9.54
C ARG A 91 6.83 7.00 9.61
N PRO A 92 6.56 5.73 9.96
CA PRO A 92 5.18 5.32 10.28
C PRO A 92 4.64 6.15 11.45
N MET A 93 3.34 6.43 11.41
CA MET A 93 2.63 7.01 12.55
C MET A 93 2.67 6.05 13.73
N THR A 94 2.85 6.59 14.93
CA THR A 94 2.73 5.82 16.16
C THR A 94 1.27 5.47 16.44
N GLU A 95 1.03 4.51 17.35
CA GLU A 95 -0.34 4.15 17.74
C GLU A 95 -1.10 5.34 18.34
N GLU A 96 -0.41 6.22 19.08
CA GLU A 96 -1.01 7.44 19.62
C GLU A 96 -1.40 8.43 18.54
N GLU A 97 -0.54 8.62 17.52
CA GLU A 97 -0.82 9.48 16.38
C GLU A 97 -1.98 8.94 15.54
N LEU A 98 -2.04 7.61 15.32
CA LEU A 98 -3.15 6.95 14.65
C LEU A 98 -4.45 7.10 15.45
N ALA A 99 -4.39 6.94 16.76
CA ALA A 99 -5.56 7.10 17.63
C ALA A 99 -6.07 8.54 17.69
N ALA A 100 -5.21 9.53 17.47
CA ALA A 100 -5.58 10.94 17.37
C ALA A 100 -6.33 11.30 16.07
N LEU A 101 -6.23 10.46 15.04
CA LEU A 101 -6.99 10.65 13.80
C LEU A 101 -8.49 10.39 14.03
N PRO A 102 -9.38 11.05 13.27
CA PRO A 102 -10.80 10.76 13.31
C PRO A 102 -11.10 9.26 13.09
N GLU A 103 -12.14 8.74 13.71
CA GLU A 103 -12.52 7.32 13.56
C GLU A 103 -12.86 6.92 12.12
N GLU A 104 -13.24 7.88 11.30
CA GLU A 104 -13.55 7.69 9.88
C GLU A 104 -12.33 7.86 8.96
N ASP A 105 -11.17 8.21 9.51
CA ASP A 105 -9.95 8.39 8.71
C ASP A 105 -9.36 7.02 8.34
N TRP A 106 -9.19 6.79 7.05
CA TRP A 106 -8.66 5.54 6.52
C TRP A 106 -7.22 5.27 6.94
N ARG A 107 -6.44 6.29 7.27
CA ARG A 107 -5.06 6.19 7.76
C ARG A 107 -4.97 5.62 9.16
N ARG A 108 -6.04 5.76 9.97
CA ARG A 108 -6.10 5.23 11.34
C ARG A 108 -5.98 3.71 11.41
N TYR A 109 -6.25 3.01 10.32
CA TYR A 109 -6.30 1.54 10.26
C TYR A 109 -5.29 0.98 9.25
N PRO A 110 -3.97 1.14 9.49
CA PRO A 110 -2.94 0.73 8.53
C PRO A 110 -2.88 -0.79 8.31
N ASP A 111 -3.34 -1.60 9.29
CA ASP A 111 -3.35 -3.06 9.21
C ASP A 111 -4.48 -3.61 8.33
N ASN A 112 -5.48 -2.79 8.04
CA ASN A 112 -6.57 -3.17 7.18
C ASN A 112 -6.23 -2.83 5.73
N THR A 113 -6.17 -3.84 4.88
CA THR A 113 -5.89 -3.68 3.46
C THR A 113 -6.98 -2.85 2.77
N GLU A 114 -6.57 -1.87 1.98
CA GLU A 114 -7.44 -1.15 1.07
C GLU A 114 -7.57 -1.95 -0.22
N TRP A 115 -8.79 -2.31 -0.57
CA TRP A 115 -9.14 -3.02 -1.80
C TRP A 115 -9.69 -2.05 -2.82
N GLY A 116 -9.29 -2.17 -4.06
CA GLY A 116 -9.78 -1.23 -5.05
C GLY A 116 -9.74 -1.70 -6.50
N LEU A 117 -10.46 -0.93 -7.30
CA LEU A 117 -10.48 -1.01 -8.75
C LEU A 117 -10.00 0.33 -9.31
N GLY A 118 -8.90 0.30 -10.04
CA GLY A 118 -8.41 1.44 -10.79
C GLY A 118 -9.17 1.63 -12.09
N TRP A 119 -8.85 2.67 -12.82
CA TRP A 119 -9.47 2.99 -14.10
C TRP A 119 -8.57 2.66 -15.30
N LEU A 120 -7.29 2.37 -15.06
CA LEU A 120 -6.30 2.12 -16.12
C LEU A 120 -6.02 0.61 -16.23
N PRO A 121 -6.56 -0.09 -17.27
CA PRO A 121 -6.58 -1.56 -17.34
C PRO A 121 -5.27 -2.17 -17.86
N PHE A 122 -4.11 -1.62 -17.47
CA PHE A 122 -2.78 -2.10 -17.87
C PHE A 122 -2.01 -2.78 -16.74
N GLY A 123 -2.69 -3.42 -15.82
CA GLY A 123 -2.07 -4.11 -14.70
C GLY A 123 -2.82 -3.88 -13.42
N GLY A 124 -2.25 -4.34 -12.31
CA GLY A 124 -2.72 -4.13 -10.97
C GLY A 124 -1.52 -4.03 -10.04
N TYR A 125 -1.75 -3.93 -8.75
CA TYR A 125 -0.66 -3.96 -7.79
C TYR A 125 -1.10 -4.40 -6.40
N CYS A 126 -0.17 -5.03 -5.71
CA CYS A 126 -0.26 -5.37 -4.30
C CYS A 126 0.81 -4.60 -3.53
N SER A 127 0.42 -3.52 -2.85
CA SER A 127 1.37 -2.71 -2.07
C SER A 127 1.68 -3.37 -0.74
N ILE A 128 2.88 -3.92 -0.63
CA ILE A 128 3.39 -4.63 0.54
C ILE A 128 4.28 -3.68 1.35
N ALA A 129 4.07 -3.60 2.65
CA ALA A 129 4.83 -2.74 3.53
C ALA A 129 6.32 -3.11 3.55
N GLY A 130 7.20 -2.12 3.38
CA GLY A 130 8.65 -2.32 3.34
C GLY A 130 9.17 -2.91 2.02
N MET A 131 8.35 -3.04 1.00
CA MET A 131 8.73 -3.40 -0.37
C MET A 131 8.70 -2.15 -1.25
N VAL A 132 9.71 -2.02 -2.09
CA VAL A 132 9.73 -1.00 -3.15
C VAL A 132 9.00 -1.59 -4.35
N ASP A 133 7.94 -0.97 -4.75
CA ASP A 133 7.14 -1.35 -5.90
C ASP A 133 6.97 -0.16 -6.87
N GLU A 134 6.22 -0.35 -7.94
CA GLU A 134 5.97 0.68 -8.96
C GLU A 134 5.28 1.94 -8.40
N THR A 135 4.67 1.84 -7.21
CA THR A 135 3.92 2.91 -6.56
C THR A 135 4.70 3.65 -5.49
N LYS A 136 5.85 3.10 -5.07
CA LYS A 136 6.68 3.63 -3.97
C LYS A 136 8.13 3.76 -4.38
N ALA A 137 8.71 4.93 -4.17
CA ALA A 137 10.14 5.11 -4.27
C ALA A 137 10.86 4.50 -3.05
N SER A 138 12.10 4.04 -3.24
CA SER A 138 12.93 3.51 -2.15
C SER A 138 13.17 4.49 -1.00
N THR A 139 12.94 5.76 -1.24
CA THR A 139 13.12 6.88 -0.31
C THR A 139 11.93 7.10 0.62
N ASP A 140 10.78 6.49 0.33
CA ASP A 140 9.58 6.60 1.15
C ASP A 140 9.55 5.55 2.27
N LEU A 141 10.62 4.75 2.40
CA LEU A 141 10.73 3.73 3.44
C LEU A 141 11.41 4.30 4.69
N PRO A 142 10.90 3.99 5.90
CA PRO A 142 11.57 4.29 7.15
C PRO A 142 12.98 3.71 7.21
N SER A 143 13.89 4.36 7.91
CA SER A 143 15.28 3.92 8.05
C SER A 143 15.39 2.56 8.76
N GLU A 144 14.54 2.30 9.75
CA GLU A 144 14.50 1.04 10.51
C GLU A 144 13.33 0.14 10.05
N PRO A 145 13.61 -1.14 9.71
CA PRO A 145 12.56 -2.09 9.36
C PRO A 145 11.67 -2.41 10.54
N GLN A 146 10.36 -2.31 10.36
CA GLN A 146 9.38 -2.74 11.35
C GLN A 146 9.09 -4.25 11.22
N SER A 147 8.67 -4.89 12.32
CA SER A 147 8.43 -6.34 12.35
C SER A 147 7.38 -6.84 11.35
N TRP A 148 6.47 -5.99 10.94
CA TRP A 148 5.41 -6.25 9.96
C TRP A 148 5.80 -5.86 8.53
N GLU A 149 7.04 -5.45 8.30
CA GLU A 149 7.54 -5.11 6.96
C GLU A 149 8.21 -6.30 6.26
N PHE A 150 8.15 -6.29 4.94
CA PHE A 150 8.85 -7.24 4.07
C PHE A 150 10.35 -7.33 4.39
N ARG A 151 11.00 -6.19 4.62
CA ARG A 151 12.45 -6.10 4.90
C ARG A 151 12.87 -6.84 6.18
N SER A 152 11.97 -6.99 7.14
CA SER A 152 12.24 -7.68 8.41
C SER A 152 12.22 -9.21 8.30
N LYS A 153 11.74 -9.76 7.19
CA LYS A 153 11.55 -11.20 7.01
C LYS A 153 12.83 -11.88 6.50
N PRO A 154 13.05 -13.15 6.87
CA PRO A 154 14.18 -13.93 6.37
C PRO A 154 14.09 -14.11 4.85
N ALA A 155 15.25 -14.33 4.22
CA ALA A 155 15.39 -14.35 2.75
C ALA A 155 14.40 -15.31 2.05
N TRP A 156 14.17 -16.50 2.61
CA TRP A 156 13.27 -17.50 2.01
C TRP A 156 11.79 -17.04 2.04
N GLN A 157 11.33 -16.33 3.09
CA GLN A 157 9.99 -15.77 3.13
C GLN A 157 9.83 -14.63 2.12
N ARG A 158 10.85 -13.77 2.03
CA ARG A 158 10.88 -12.71 1.02
C ARG A 158 10.84 -13.27 -0.39
N LEU A 159 11.59 -14.35 -0.64
CA LEU A 159 11.56 -15.02 -1.94
C LEU A 159 10.16 -15.53 -2.30
N LEU A 160 9.49 -16.20 -1.37
CA LEU A 160 8.13 -16.72 -1.59
C LEU A 160 7.12 -15.57 -1.81
N ILE A 161 7.26 -14.44 -1.11
CA ILE A 161 6.42 -13.27 -1.35
C ILE A 161 6.65 -12.69 -2.76
N ILE A 162 7.90 -12.65 -3.25
CA ILE A 162 8.24 -12.10 -4.57
C ILE A 162 7.77 -13.01 -5.71
N ILE A 163 7.81 -14.31 -5.53
CA ILE A 163 7.40 -15.28 -6.57
C ILE A 163 5.87 -15.30 -6.70
N GLY A 164 5.15 -15.01 -5.63
CA GLY A 164 3.68 -14.97 -5.62
C GLY A 164 3.06 -16.32 -5.47
#